data_bc81a95ef6ffb0bc2cd4d251ca3dbfa0
#
_entry.id   bc81a95ef6ffb0bc2cd4d251ca3dbfa0
#
_cell.length_a   1.000
_cell.length_b   1.000
_cell.length_c   1.000
_cell.angle_alpha   90.00
_cell.angle_beta   90.00
_cell.angle_gamma   90.00
#
_symmetry.space_group_name_H-M   'P 1'
#
loop_
_entity.id
_entity.type
_entity.pdbx_description
1 polymer ?
#
loop_
_entity_poly.entity_id
_entity_poly.type
_entity_poly.pdbx_seq_one_letter_code
_entity_poly.pdbx_strand_id
1 'polypeptide(L)'
;MPAYSTLASENIFVMNETRAQRQDIRPIEIAILNLMPTKVETETQLIRMLSNSPLQIRVTLLGTKSYVGTHAPENHLEKFYKTFDEIKDARFDGMIITGAPVETIPFEEVKYWDELTKIMDFARTNVQSTVFICWGAQAALHYYYGLQKTELPKKVFGIFPHEKVMRYDPLLKGTDKYINIPHSRHTEISELEIAKIDELVTLARSDEVGASILRSRDGRQIYFMGHLEYSKDTLKTEYLRDVAKGLPIEPPKNYFVDETMTEINPNWYSTTSLIYSNWLNYYVYQVTPYNISLI
;
A
#
# COMPACT_ATOMS: atom_id res chain seq x y z
N MET A 1 5.10 10.92 12.27
CA MET A 1 4.77 11.49 10.95
C MET A 1 5.89 12.36 10.45
N PRO A 2 6.09 12.49 9.13
CA PRO A 2 7.02 13.46 8.58
C PRO A 2 6.76 14.86 9.15
N ALA A 3 7.81 15.69 9.27
CA ALA A 3 7.64 17.05 9.71
C ALA A 3 6.71 17.81 8.76
N TYR A 4 5.91 18.76 9.29
CA TYR A 4 5.00 19.56 8.47
C TYR A 4 5.71 20.28 7.31
N SER A 5 6.96 20.72 7.54
CA SER A 5 7.80 21.31 6.49
C SER A 5 8.13 20.31 5.36
N THR A 6 8.36 19.04 5.70
CA THR A 6 8.61 17.99 4.71
C THR A 6 7.36 17.71 3.87
N LEU A 7 6.18 17.64 4.51
CA LEU A 7 4.92 17.46 3.79
C LEU A 7 4.64 18.64 2.85
N ALA A 8 4.86 19.87 3.32
CA ALA A 8 4.66 21.07 2.50
C ALA A 8 5.62 21.14 1.30
N SER A 9 6.90 20.73 1.45
CA SER A 9 7.85 20.66 0.35
C SER A 9 7.49 19.63 -0.71
N GLU A 10 6.78 18.57 -0.31
CA GLU A 10 6.23 17.54 -1.20
C GLU A 10 4.84 17.90 -1.76
N ASN A 11 4.41 19.15 -1.58
CA ASN A 11 3.10 19.65 -2.01
C ASN A 11 1.91 18.88 -1.40
N ILE A 12 2.09 18.39 -0.18
CA ILE A 12 1.07 17.68 0.60
C ILE A 12 0.49 18.63 1.63
N PHE A 13 -0.80 18.96 1.48
CA PHE A 13 -1.51 19.86 2.37
C PHE A 13 -2.31 19.06 3.39
N VAL A 14 -1.99 19.26 4.67
CA VAL A 14 -2.68 18.61 5.78
C VAL A 14 -3.24 19.65 6.74
N MET A 15 -4.38 19.33 7.35
CA MET A 15 -4.97 20.15 8.40
C MET A 15 -4.17 19.98 9.71
N ASN A 16 -3.88 21.06 10.41
CA ASN A 16 -3.27 20.94 11.72
C ASN A 16 -4.28 20.44 12.77
N GLU A 17 -3.79 19.80 13.80
CA GLU A 17 -4.61 19.15 14.84
C GLU A 17 -5.55 20.15 15.56
N THR A 18 -5.07 21.34 15.88
CA THR A 18 -5.88 22.38 16.55
C THR A 18 -7.10 22.77 15.71
N ARG A 19 -6.96 22.86 14.38
CA ARG A 19 -8.07 23.14 13.49
C ARG A 19 -9.03 21.96 13.38
N ALA A 20 -8.49 20.74 13.29
CA ALA A 20 -9.28 19.52 13.20
C ALA A 20 -10.16 19.35 14.46
N GLN A 21 -9.60 19.54 15.66
CA GLN A 21 -10.31 19.41 16.93
C GLN A 21 -11.46 20.43 17.13
N ARG A 22 -11.47 21.51 16.36
CA ARG A 22 -12.56 22.52 16.40
C ARG A 22 -13.76 22.19 15.54
N GLN A 23 -13.68 21.11 14.77
CA GLN A 23 -14.78 20.64 13.92
C GLN A 23 -15.51 19.49 14.62
N ASP A 24 -16.83 19.56 14.68
CA ASP A 24 -17.68 18.50 15.27
C ASP A 24 -17.88 17.36 14.25
N ILE A 25 -16.77 16.68 13.92
CA ILE A 25 -16.72 15.58 12.95
C ILE A 25 -15.93 14.45 13.59
N ARG A 26 -16.42 13.22 13.50
CA ARG A 26 -15.63 12.04 13.83
C ARG A 26 -14.57 11.82 12.74
N PRO A 27 -13.27 11.92 13.06
CA PRO A 27 -12.22 11.58 12.11
C PRO A 27 -12.29 10.11 11.70
N ILE A 28 -11.85 9.83 10.49
CA ILE A 28 -11.61 8.45 10.02
C ILE A 28 -10.30 7.97 10.62
N GLU A 29 -10.34 6.88 11.37
CA GLU A 29 -9.16 6.28 12.03
C GLU A 29 -8.48 5.31 11.07
N ILE A 30 -7.29 5.65 10.59
CA ILE A 30 -6.49 4.82 9.67
C ILE A 30 -5.22 4.35 10.38
N ALA A 31 -5.00 3.04 10.43
CA ALA A 31 -3.74 2.45 10.85
C ALA A 31 -2.84 2.19 9.63
N ILE A 32 -1.53 2.42 9.77
CA ILE A 32 -0.54 2.08 8.74
C ILE A 32 0.54 1.22 9.36
N LEU A 33 0.55 -0.08 9.03
CA LEU A 33 1.68 -0.95 9.33
C LEU A 33 2.74 -0.76 8.24
N ASN A 34 3.78 -0.02 8.58
CA ASN A 34 4.86 0.29 7.67
C ASN A 34 6.01 -0.71 7.85
N LEU A 35 6.13 -1.67 6.93
CA LEU A 35 7.18 -2.70 6.92
C LEU A 35 8.42 -2.28 6.11
N MET A 36 8.36 -1.14 5.42
CA MET A 36 9.47 -0.64 4.60
C MET A 36 10.62 -0.12 5.48
N PRO A 37 11.88 -0.28 5.06
CA PRO A 37 13.03 0.28 5.77
C PRO A 37 13.11 1.81 5.67
N THR A 38 12.67 2.39 4.54
CA THR A 38 12.61 3.85 4.30
C THR A 38 11.33 4.44 4.89
N LYS A 39 11.21 4.44 6.22
CA LYS A 39 9.97 4.78 6.93
C LYS A 39 9.37 6.11 6.50
N VAL A 40 10.15 7.19 6.54
CA VAL A 40 9.68 8.57 6.27
C VAL A 40 9.22 8.74 4.82
N GLU A 41 9.92 8.11 3.87
CA GLU A 41 9.54 8.14 2.45
C GLU A 41 8.17 7.46 2.24
N THR A 42 8.02 6.25 2.77
CA THR A 42 6.76 5.49 2.67
C THR A 42 5.60 6.22 3.36
N GLU A 43 5.84 6.79 4.55
CA GLU A 43 4.85 7.64 5.23
C GLU A 43 4.41 8.81 4.35
N THR A 44 5.37 9.53 3.75
CA THR A 44 5.10 10.67 2.88
C THR A 44 4.25 10.27 1.67
N GLN A 45 4.57 9.15 1.04
CA GLN A 45 3.82 8.60 -0.08
C GLN A 45 2.37 8.28 0.30
N LEU A 46 2.18 7.55 1.41
CA LEU A 46 0.84 7.16 1.86
C LEU A 46 0.02 8.35 2.36
N ILE A 47 0.64 9.29 3.11
CA ILE A 47 -0.05 10.52 3.54
C ILE A 47 -0.49 11.34 2.33
N ARG A 48 0.32 11.42 1.27
CA ARG A 48 -0.08 12.09 0.02
C ARG A 48 -1.37 11.47 -0.56
N MET A 49 -1.50 10.14 -0.56
CA MET A 49 -2.70 9.47 -1.05
C MET A 49 -3.91 9.73 -0.16
N LEU A 50 -3.73 9.73 1.16
CA LEU A 50 -4.81 9.93 2.13
C LEU A 50 -5.24 11.40 2.26
N SER A 51 -4.33 12.36 2.05
CA SER A 51 -4.62 13.78 2.25
C SER A 51 -5.48 14.41 1.16
N ASN A 52 -5.62 13.78 0.00
CA ASN A 52 -6.47 14.27 -1.09
C ASN A 52 -7.95 13.89 -0.88
N SER A 53 -8.47 14.24 0.28
CA SER A 53 -9.86 13.94 0.68
C SER A 53 -10.41 15.08 1.53
N PRO A 54 -11.71 15.41 1.41
CA PRO A 54 -12.37 16.33 2.33
C PRO A 54 -12.62 15.73 3.72
N LEU A 55 -12.44 14.42 3.88
CA LEU A 55 -12.63 13.73 5.15
C LEU A 55 -11.47 14.03 6.10
N GLN A 56 -11.76 14.20 7.37
CA GLN A 56 -10.73 14.23 8.40
C GLN A 56 -10.20 12.81 8.64
N ILE A 57 -8.89 12.64 8.54
CA ILE A 57 -8.22 11.37 8.75
C ILE A 57 -7.22 11.51 9.89
N ARG A 58 -7.29 10.60 10.86
CA ARG A 58 -6.29 10.44 11.89
C ARG A 58 -5.46 9.19 11.57
N VAL A 59 -4.16 9.36 11.43
CA VAL A 59 -3.23 8.28 11.09
C VAL A 59 -2.52 7.77 12.35
N THR A 60 -2.57 6.46 12.57
CA THR A 60 -1.75 5.75 13.56
C THR A 60 -0.70 4.92 12.83
N LEU A 61 0.58 5.23 13.05
CA LEU A 61 1.69 4.47 12.47
C LEU A 61 2.03 3.27 13.35
N LEU A 62 2.21 2.12 12.72
CA LEU A 62 2.56 0.86 13.38
C LEU A 62 3.88 0.33 12.81
N GLY A 63 4.71 -0.19 13.71
CA GLY A 63 5.92 -0.95 13.39
C GLY A 63 5.88 -2.32 14.05
N THR A 64 6.63 -3.26 13.51
CA THR A 64 6.84 -4.56 14.16
C THR A 64 7.82 -4.41 15.30
N LYS A 65 7.50 -5.03 16.45
CA LYS A 65 8.36 -5.05 17.63
C LYS A 65 9.61 -5.92 17.42
N SER A 66 9.45 -6.99 16.66
CA SER A 66 10.49 -7.96 16.34
C SER A 66 11.51 -7.49 15.31
N TYR A 67 11.25 -6.36 14.63
CA TYR A 67 12.17 -5.80 13.61
C TYR A 67 12.11 -4.28 13.58
N VAL A 68 13.14 -3.66 14.15
CA VAL A 68 13.38 -2.22 14.02
C VAL A 68 14.22 -2.02 12.75
N GLY A 69 13.65 -1.37 11.73
CA GLY A 69 14.34 -1.11 10.46
C GLY A 69 15.65 -0.32 10.66
N THR A 70 16.71 -0.74 10.00
CA THR A 70 18.08 -0.18 10.15
C THR A 70 18.26 1.24 9.61
N HIS A 71 17.26 1.82 8.94
CA HIS A 71 17.37 3.10 8.24
C HIS A 71 16.40 4.19 8.72
N ALA A 72 15.68 3.97 9.83
CA ALA A 72 14.89 5.02 10.43
C ALA A 72 15.67 5.63 11.62
N PRO A 73 15.63 6.96 11.80
CA PRO A 73 16.15 7.57 13.03
C PRO A 73 15.40 6.97 14.23
N GLU A 74 16.11 6.41 15.21
CA GLU A 74 15.52 5.81 16.42
C GLU A 74 14.50 6.77 17.06
N ASN A 75 14.84 8.04 17.19
CA ASN A 75 13.97 9.09 17.72
C ASN A 75 12.64 9.25 16.95
N HIS A 76 12.61 8.92 15.64
CA HIS A 76 11.39 9.00 14.84
C HIS A 76 10.45 7.83 15.15
N LEU A 77 11.00 6.64 15.25
CA LEU A 77 10.22 5.42 15.55
C LEU A 77 9.62 5.51 16.96
N GLU A 78 10.43 5.79 17.98
CA GLU A 78 9.98 5.91 19.38
C GLU A 78 8.87 6.96 19.54
N LYS A 79 8.96 8.06 18.78
CA LYS A 79 8.02 9.18 18.93
C LYS A 79 6.69 8.97 18.21
N PHE A 80 6.68 8.30 17.07
CA PHE A 80 5.53 8.29 16.16
C PHE A 80 4.94 6.91 15.88
N TYR A 81 5.66 5.83 16.17
CA TYR A 81 5.20 4.48 15.92
C TYR A 81 4.67 3.82 17.19
N LYS A 82 3.55 3.12 17.02
CA LYS A 82 3.01 2.23 18.03
C LYS A 82 3.36 0.79 17.70
N THR A 83 3.40 -0.05 18.72
CA THR A 83 3.47 -1.50 18.60
C THR A 83 2.06 -2.09 18.49
N PHE A 84 1.96 -3.35 18.07
CA PHE A 84 0.68 -4.05 18.04
C PHE A 84 0.05 -4.17 19.42
N ASP A 85 0.86 -4.40 20.47
CA ASP A 85 0.37 -4.51 21.86
C ASP A 85 -0.38 -3.25 22.32
N GLU A 86 0.02 -2.07 21.82
CA GLU A 86 -0.60 -0.79 22.18
C GLU A 86 -1.94 -0.53 21.48
N ILE A 87 -2.25 -1.29 20.42
CA ILE A 87 -3.45 -1.06 19.61
C ILE A 87 -4.38 -2.27 19.52
N LYS A 88 -4.01 -3.41 20.09
CA LYS A 88 -4.76 -4.69 19.96
C LYS A 88 -6.24 -4.62 20.36
N ASP A 89 -6.59 -3.69 21.25
CA ASP A 89 -7.96 -3.47 21.72
C ASP A 89 -8.65 -2.30 20.98
N ALA A 90 -7.93 -1.63 20.08
CA ALA A 90 -8.47 -0.53 19.28
C ALA A 90 -9.29 -1.05 18.09
N ARG A 91 -9.99 -0.14 17.43
CA ARG A 91 -10.69 -0.38 16.16
C ARG A 91 -10.34 0.72 15.17
N PHE A 92 -10.33 0.39 13.90
CA PHE A 92 -9.99 1.33 12.85
C PHE A 92 -11.00 1.25 11.70
N ASP A 93 -11.27 2.40 11.09
CA ASP A 93 -12.08 2.46 9.87
C ASP A 93 -11.32 1.84 8.69
N GLY A 94 -10.01 2.05 8.63
CA GLY A 94 -9.16 1.47 7.60
C GLY A 94 -7.77 1.14 8.09
N MET A 95 -7.11 0.25 7.36
CA MET A 95 -5.71 -0.10 7.60
C MET A 95 -4.95 -0.23 6.29
N ILE A 96 -3.67 0.13 6.30
CA ILE A 96 -2.76 -0.13 5.19
C ILE A 96 -1.58 -0.95 5.72
N ILE A 97 -1.28 -2.07 5.07
CA ILE A 97 -0.11 -2.90 5.34
C ILE A 97 0.79 -2.82 4.12
N THR A 98 1.98 -2.26 4.30
CA THR A 98 2.90 -1.98 3.20
C THR A 98 3.65 -3.23 2.72
N GLY A 99 4.34 -3.11 1.59
CA GLY A 99 5.36 -4.05 1.18
C GLY A 99 6.56 -4.08 2.13
N ALA A 100 7.46 -5.04 1.87
CA ALA A 100 8.73 -5.18 2.56
C ALA A 100 9.77 -5.79 1.60
N PRO A 101 11.07 -5.43 1.72
CA PRO A 101 12.13 -5.95 0.85
C PRO A 101 12.61 -7.35 1.29
N VAL A 102 11.70 -8.28 1.48
CA VAL A 102 11.93 -9.67 1.92
C VAL A 102 11.29 -10.70 0.99
N GLU A 103 11.12 -10.32 -0.28
CA GLU A 103 10.35 -11.09 -1.26
C GLU A 103 10.92 -12.49 -1.52
N THR A 104 12.24 -12.66 -1.48
CA THR A 104 12.92 -13.93 -1.75
C THR A 104 12.99 -14.85 -0.51
N ILE A 105 12.59 -14.36 0.67
CA ILE A 105 12.55 -15.15 1.90
C ILE A 105 11.21 -15.86 1.98
N PRO A 106 11.12 -17.18 2.27
CA PRO A 106 9.87 -17.85 2.58
C PRO A 106 9.08 -17.07 3.64
N PHE A 107 7.75 -17.03 3.53
CA PHE A 107 6.95 -16.18 4.42
C PHE A 107 7.18 -16.50 5.90
N GLU A 108 7.20 -17.77 6.24
CA GLU A 108 7.33 -18.27 7.62
C GLU A 108 8.73 -18.04 8.20
N GLU A 109 9.74 -17.79 7.35
CA GLU A 109 11.12 -17.50 7.77
C GLU A 109 11.36 -15.99 7.99
N VAL A 110 10.37 -15.14 7.66
CA VAL A 110 10.47 -13.70 7.92
C VAL A 110 10.39 -13.46 9.43
N LYS A 111 11.38 -12.75 9.99
CA LYS A 111 11.56 -12.57 11.45
C LYS A 111 10.34 -12.08 12.21
N TYR A 112 9.46 -11.32 11.55
CA TYR A 112 8.24 -10.76 12.14
C TYR A 112 6.97 -11.47 11.64
N TRP A 113 7.07 -12.67 11.07
CA TRP A 113 5.94 -13.39 10.51
C TRP A 113 4.83 -13.65 11.54
N ASP A 114 5.19 -14.18 12.70
CA ASP A 114 4.22 -14.48 13.79
C ASP A 114 3.51 -13.22 14.31
N GLU A 115 4.19 -12.08 14.31
CA GLU A 115 3.59 -10.80 14.67
C GLU A 115 2.67 -10.30 13.55
N LEU A 116 3.10 -10.42 12.30
CA LEU A 116 2.35 -10.02 11.12
C LEU A 116 1.04 -10.80 10.99
N THR A 117 1.05 -12.11 11.21
CA THR A 117 -0.17 -12.94 11.16
C THR A 117 -1.19 -12.52 12.22
N LYS A 118 -0.75 -12.21 13.44
CA LYS A 118 -1.63 -11.65 14.49
C LYS A 118 -2.22 -10.30 14.09
N ILE A 119 -1.43 -9.44 13.42
CA ILE A 119 -1.92 -8.16 12.91
C ILE A 119 -2.91 -8.39 11.74
N MET A 120 -2.69 -9.38 10.91
CA MET A 120 -3.63 -9.76 9.85
C MET A 120 -4.96 -10.30 10.42
N ASP A 121 -4.93 -11.10 11.49
CA ASP A 121 -6.16 -11.53 12.20
C ASP A 121 -6.90 -10.32 12.82
N PHE A 122 -6.16 -9.42 13.46
CA PHE A 122 -6.70 -8.16 13.95
C PHE A 122 -7.33 -7.33 12.81
N ALA A 123 -6.68 -7.26 11.64
CA ALA A 123 -7.22 -6.55 10.49
C ALA A 123 -8.57 -7.13 10.02
N ARG A 124 -8.78 -8.44 10.12
CA ARG A 124 -10.06 -9.07 9.78
C ARG A 124 -11.19 -8.81 10.80
N THR A 125 -10.85 -8.60 12.05
CA THR A 125 -11.83 -8.52 13.16
C THR A 125 -12.06 -7.11 13.66
N ASN A 126 -11.04 -6.24 13.60
CA ASN A 126 -11.04 -4.92 14.23
C ASN A 126 -10.95 -3.75 13.24
N VAL A 127 -10.86 -4.05 11.93
CA VAL A 127 -10.73 -3.03 10.88
C VAL A 127 -11.83 -3.20 9.84
N GLN A 128 -12.48 -2.11 9.44
CA GLN A 128 -13.54 -2.16 8.44
C GLN A 128 -13.01 -2.54 7.06
N SER A 129 -11.91 -1.91 6.62
CA SER A 129 -11.29 -2.23 5.33
C SER A 129 -9.77 -2.11 5.39
N THR A 130 -9.06 -3.11 4.85
CA THR A 130 -7.60 -3.17 4.84
C THR A 130 -7.06 -3.22 3.41
N VAL A 131 -6.11 -2.35 3.11
CA VAL A 131 -5.29 -2.38 1.87
C VAL A 131 -3.96 -3.03 2.17
N PHE A 132 -3.60 -4.04 1.39
CA PHE A 132 -2.30 -4.71 1.40
C PHE A 132 -1.54 -4.33 0.14
N ILE A 133 -0.24 -4.01 0.26
CA ILE A 133 0.57 -3.51 -0.86
C ILE A 133 1.75 -4.45 -1.15
N CYS A 134 1.96 -4.81 -2.40
CA CYS A 134 3.09 -5.55 -2.94
C CYS A 134 3.36 -6.85 -2.14
N TRP A 135 4.52 -6.97 -1.46
CA TRP A 135 4.81 -8.12 -0.62
C TRP A 135 3.77 -8.31 0.50
N GLY A 136 3.27 -7.24 1.09
CA GLY A 136 2.19 -7.32 2.08
C GLY A 136 0.91 -7.93 1.51
N ALA A 137 0.60 -7.67 0.23
CA ALA A 137 -0.51 -8.31 -0.48
C ALA A 137 -0.25 -9.80 -0.69
N GLN A 138 0.97 -10.18 -1.14
CA GLN A 138 1.35 -11.58 -1.29
C GLN A 138 1.30 -12.34 0.06
N ALA A 139 1.81 -11.72 1.13
CA ALA A 139 1.80 -12.29 2.48
C ALA A 139 0.37 -12.53 2.98
N ALA A 140 -0.53 -11.58 2.77
CA ALA A 140 -1.94 -11.74 3.15
C ALA A 140 -2.67 -12.78 2.30
N LEU A 141 -2.43 -12.83 1.00
CA LEU A 141 -2.98 -13.86 0.11
C LEU A 141 -2.48 -15.26 0.50
N HIS A 142 -1.21 -15.37 0.91
CA HIS A 142 -0.67 -16.62 1.44
C HIS A 142 -1.34 -16.99 2.77
N TYR A 143 -1.37 -16.08 3.73
CA TYR A 143 -1.90 -16.37 5.06
C TYR A 143 -3.40 -16.70 5.05
N TYR A 144 -4.20 -15.96 4.27
CA TYR A 144 -5.65 -16.13 4.27
C TYR A 144 -6.15 -17.25 3.37
N TYR A 145 -5.42 -17.55 2.27
CA TYR A 145 -5.90 -18.45 1.22
C TYR A 145 -4.89 -19.55 0.84
N GLY A 146 -3.71 -19.59 1.48
CA GLY A 146 -2.69 -20.62 1.21
C GLY A 146 -1.97 -20.43 -0.13
N LEU A 147 -2.13 -19.28 -0.80
CA LEU A 147 -1.51 -19.04 -2.11
C LEU A 147 0.01 -18.89 -1.96
N GLN A 148 0.76 -19.53 -2.87
CA GLN A 148 2.21 -19.52 -2.84
C GLN A 148 2.78 -18.50 -3.81
N LYS A 149 3.82 -17.79 -3.39
CA LYS A 149 4.60 -16.94 -4.29
C LYS A 149 5.61 -17.77 -5.07
N THR A 150 5.91 -17.32 -6.27
CA THR A 150 6.96 -17.88 -7.13
C THR A 150 7.97 -16.80 -7.49
N GLU A 151 9.24 -17.14 -7.57
CA GLU A 151 10.26 -16.22 -8.05
C GLU A 151 10.12 -15.99 -9.55
N LEU A 152 10.28 -14.75 -9.95
CA LEU A 152 10.31 -14.33 -11.34
C LEU A 152 11.72 -14.49 -11.90
N PRO A 153 11.88 -14.93 -13.16
CA PRO A 153 13.20 -15.04 -13.80
C PRO A 153 13.91 -13.69 -13.93
N LYS A 154 13.15 -12.59 -13.89
CA LYS A 154 13.64 -11.21 -13.95
C LYS A 154 12.72 -10.32 -13.11
N LYS A 155 13.31 -9.32 -12.46
CA LYS A 155 12.55 -8.29 -11.71
C LYS A 155 11.50 -7.65 -12.62
N VAL A 156 10.24 -7.65 -12.21
CA VAL A 156 9.20 -6.81 -12.80
C VAL A 156 9.41 -5.41 -12.29
N PHE A 157 9.86 -4.51 -13.18
CA PHE A 157 10.32 -3.19 -12.81
C PHE A 157 9.89 -2.14 -13.86
N GLY A 158 9.02 -1.22 -13.46
CA GLY A 158 8.50 -0.19 -14.37
C GLY A 158 7.02 0.12 -14.18
N ILE A 159 6.43 0.76 -15.20
CA ILE A 159 5.02 1.12 -15.27
C ILE A 159 4.32 0.18 -16.25
N PHE A 160 3.29 -0.48 -15.80
CA PHE A 160 2.55 -1.45 -16.62
C PHE A 160 1.09 -1.04 -16.75
N PRO A 161 0.50 -1.15 -17.97
CA PRO A 161 -0.93 -0.92 -18.17
C PRO A 161 -1.72 -2.14 -17.70
N HIS A 162 -2.82 -1.88 -17.01
CA HIS A 162 -3.75 -2.88 -16.49
C HIS A 162 -5.15 -2.60 -17.01
N GLU A 163 -5.77 -3.60 -17.60
CA GLU A 163 -7.17 -3.51 -18.01
C GLU A 163 -8.10 -3.78 -16.82
N LYS A 164 -9.16 -2.98 -16.70
CA LYS A 164 -10.24 -3.25 -15.73
C LYS A 164 -11.05 -4.46 -16.20
N VAL A 165 -11.06 -5.53 -15.39
CA VAL A 165 -11.88 -6.71 -15.64
C VAL A 165 -13.24 -6.63 -14.95
N MET A 166 -13.34 -5.83 -13.86
CA MET A 166 -14.61 -5.52 -13.18
C MET A 166 -15.02 -4.08 -13.46
N ARG A 167 -15.92 -3.90 -14.46
CA ARG A 167 -16.28 -2.57 -14.99
C ARG A 167 -16.92 -1.65 -13.97
N TYR A 168 -17.70 -2.17 -13.04
CA TYR A 168 -18.57 -1.39 -12.14
C TYR A 168 -18.16 -1.48 -10.67
N ASP A 169 -16.93 -1.91 -10.37
CA ASP A 169 -16.46 -1.91 -8.99
C ASP A 169 -16.24 -0.49 -8.48
N PRO A 170 -16.76 -0.14 -7.28
CA PRO A 170 -16.62 1.19 -6.69
C PRO A 170 -15.16 1.64 -6.54
N LEU A 171 -14.21 0.70 -6.31
CA LEU A 171 -12.78 1.02 -6.17
C LEU A 171 -12.22 1.66 -7.45
N LEU A 172 -12.68 1.21 -8.61
CA LEU A 172 -12.21 1.68 -9.91
C LEU A 172 -13.16 2.70 -10.57
N LYS A 173 -14.09 3.26 -9.80
CA LYS A 173 -15.02 4.26 -10.31
C LYS A 173 -14.29 5.52 -10.78
N GLY A 174 -14.61 5.96 -11.99
CA GLY A 174 -14.03 7.16 -12.59
C GLY A 174 -12.64 6.97 -13.20
N THR A 175 -12.02 5.79 -13.07
CA THR A 175 -10.75 5.51 -13.77
C THR A 175 -11.00 5.18 -15.24
N ASP A 176 -9.98 5.36 -16.07
CA ASP A 176 -9.96 4.94 -17.46
C ASP A 176 -10.04 3.41 -17.61
N LYS A 177 -10.23 2.93 -18.85
CA LYS A 177 -10.23 1.50 -19.15
C LYS A 177 -8.90 0.84 -18.77
N TYR A 178 -7.80 1.51 -19.04
CA TYR A 178 -6.46 1.08 -18.68
C TYR A 178 -5.92 1.93 -17.55
N ILE A 179 -5.33 1.26 -16.56
CA ILE A 179 -4.74 1.86 -15.36
C ILE A 179 -3.25 1.57 -15.39
N ASN A 180 -2.41 2.60 -15.38
CA ASN A 180 -0.98 2.45 -15.26
C ASN A 180 -0.60 2.26 -13.78
N ILE A 181 0.14 1.20 -13.47
CA ILE A 181 0.57 0.89 -12.10
C ILE A 181 2.08 0.66 -12.07
N PRO A 182 2.81 1.33 -11.16
CA PRO A 182 4.21 1.02 -10.87
C PRO A 182 4.38 -0.36 -10.26
N HIS A 183 5.38 -1.09 -10.71
CA HIS A 183 5.80 -2.36 -10.12
C HIS A 183 7.30 -2.38 -9.87
N SER A 184 7.70 -2.97 -8.73
CA SER A 184 9.08 -3.27 -8.38
C SER A 184 9.06 -4.54 -7.52
N ARG A 185 9.16 -5.71 -8.14
CA ARG A 185 9.03 -7.00 -7.45
C ARG A 185 9.82 -8.13 -8.11
N HIS A 186 10.29 -9.06 -7.31
CA HIS A 186 11.01 -10.27 -7.72
C HIS A 186 10.15 -11.54 -7.67
N THR A 187 8.95 -11.43 -7.10
CA THR A 187 8.04 -12.57 -6.94
C THR A 187 6.62 -12.23 -7.40
N GLU A 188 5.82 -13.25 -7.64
CA GLU A 188 4.42 -13.13 -7.96
C GLU A 188 3.58 -14.24 -7.33
N ILE A 189 2.27 -14.03 -7.25
CA ILE A 189 1.29 -15.09 -7.04
C ILE A 189 0.59 -15.34 -8.37
N SER A 190 0.52 -16.60 -8.76
CA SER A 190 -0.09 -17.03 -10.02
C SER A 190 -1.53 -16.54 -10.14
N GLU A 191 -1.85 -15.85 -11.24
CA GLU A 191 -3.22 -15.44 -11.57
C GLU A 191 -4.16 -16.65 -11.69
N LEU A 192 -3.66 -17.80 -12.16
CA LEU A 192 -4.44 -19.02 -12.24
C LEU A 192 -4.78 -19.61 -10.86
N GLU A 193 -3.89 -19.49 -9.90
CA GLU A 193 -4.16 -19.91 -8.53
C GLU A 193 -5.13 -18.94 -7.83
N ILE A 194 -4.98 -17.63 -8.04
CA ILE A 194 -5.92 -16.62 -7.55
C ILE A 194 -7.34 -16.90 -8.07
N ALA A 195 -7.49 -17.24 -9.34
CA ALA A 195 -8.77 -17.50 -9.97
C ALA A 195 -9.52 -18.74 -9.41
N LYS A 196 -8.84 -19.61 -8.66
CA LYS A 196 -9.46 -20.77 -7.97
C LYS A 196 -10.11 -20.41 -6.65
N ILE A 197 -9.86 -19.20 -6.13
CA ILE A 197 -10.37 -18.75 -4.83
C ILE A 197 -11.65 -17.96 -5.03
N ASP A 198 -12.78 -18.57 -4.72
CA ASP A 198 -14.11 -17.97 -4.92
C ASP A 198 -14.32 -16.67 -4.13
N GLU A 199 -13.61 -16.50 -3.00
CA GLU A 199 -13.67 -15.30 -2.15
C GLU A 199 -12.91 -14.12 -2.73
N LEU A 200 -12.06 -14.31 -3.75
CA LEU A 200 -11.29 -13.25 -4.38
C LEU A 200 -11.94 -12.78 -5.69
N VAL A 201 -11.85 -11.48 -5.92
CA VAL A 201 -12.31 -10.82 -7.14
C VAL A 201 -11.15 -10.02 -7.73
N THR A 202 -10.72 -10.38 -8.93
CA THR A 202 -9.75 -9.59 -9.70
C THR A 202 -10.45 -8.38 -10.31
N LEU A 203 -9.97 -7.19 -10.03
CA LEU A 203 -10.55 -5.92 -10.52
C LEU A 203 -9.77 -5.38 -11.73
N ALA A 204 -8.45 -5.51 -11.72
CA ALA A 204 -7.58 -5.10 -12.82
C ALA A 204 -6.42 -6.07 -13.00
N ARG A 205 -6.06 -6.35 -14.25
CA ARG A 205 -4.97 -7.24 -14.65
C ARG A 205 -4.18 -6.68 -15.83
N SER A 206 -2.96 -7.13 -15.97
CA SER A 206 -2.09 -6.87 -17.12
C SER A 206 -1.72 -8.18 -17.80
N ASP A 207 -1.59 -8.14 -19.13
CA ASP A 207 -1.08 -9.32 -19.88
C ASP A 207 0.40 -9.59 -19.60
N GLU A 208 1.14 -8.57 -19.11
CA GLU A 208 2.57 -8.68 -18.83
C GLU A 208 2.87 -9.09 -17.38
N VAL A 209 2.07 -8.64 -16.43
CA VAL A 209 2.39 -8.77 -14.98
C VAL A 209 1.24 -9.38 -14.15
N GLY A 210 0.20 -9.88 -14.81
CA GLY A 210 -0.90 -10.60 -14.19
C GLY A 210 -1.88 -9.74 -13.40
N ALA A 211 -2.63 -10.38 -12.51
CA ALA A 211 -3.60 -9.72 -11.63
C ALA A 211 -2.91 -8.74 -10.69
N SER A 212 -3.38 -7.51 -10.61
CA SER A 212 -2.70 -6.45 -9.86
C SER A 212 -3.55 -5.68 -8.88
N ILE A 213 -4.86 -5.61 -9.09
CA ILE A 213 -5.81 -5.09 -8.11
C ILE A 213 -6.84 -6.17 -7.86
N LEU A 214 -6.90 -6.64 -6.61
CA LEU A 214 -7.88 -7.62 -6.17
C LEU A 214 -8.59 -7.13 -4.92
N ARG A 215 -9.74 -7.73 -4.61
CA ARG A 215 -10.38 -7.61 -3.31
C ARG A 215 -11.03 -8.90 -2.87
N SER A 216 -11.29 -9.03 -1.57
CA SER A 216 -12.20 -10.04 -1.06
C SER A 216 -13.64 -9.76 -1.53
N ARG A 217 -14.48 -10.78 -1.60
CA ARG A 217 -15.87 -10.65 -2.07
C ARG A 217 -16.68 -9.68 -1.20
N ASP A 218 -16.43 -9.65 0.11
CA ASP A 218 -17.05 -8.73 1.06
C ASP A 218 -16.48 -7.30 1.02
N GLY A 219 -15.39 -7.06 0.28
CA GLY A 219 -14.74 -5.76 0.13
C GLY A 219 -13.90 -5.34 1.33
N ARG A 220 -13.72 -6.19 2.34
CA ARG A 220 -12.95 -5.85 3.55
C ARG A 220 -11.44 -5.93 3.36
N GLN A 221 -10.96 -6.76 2.43
CA GLN A 221 -9.54 -6.84 2.08
C GLN A 221 -9.34 -6.43 0.62
N ILE A 222 -8.39 -5.55 0.38
CA ILE A 222 -7.99 -5.05 -0.94
C ILE A 222 -6.50 -5.31 -1.10
N TYR A 223 -6.11 -5.84 -2.24
CA TYR A 223 -4.73 -6.25 -2.54
C TYR A 223 -4.22 -5.50 -3.76
N PHE A 224 -3.18 -4.69 -3.57
CA PHE A 224 -2.43 -4.03 -4.63
C PHE A 224 -1.11 -4.78 -4.83
N MET A 225 -0.98 -5.51 -5.92
CA MET A 225 0.26 -6.26 -6.23
C MET A 225 1.38 -5.36 -6.75
N GLY A 226 1.06 -4.13 -7.14
CA GLY A 226 1.97 -3.05 -7.47
C GLY A 226 1.93 -1.92 -6.45
N HIS A 227 2.56 -0.79 -6.79
CA HIS A 227 2.77 0.34 -5.91
C HIS A 227 2.01 1.59 -6.36
N LEU A 228 0.74 1.69 -5.97
CA LEU A 228 -0.10 2.83 -6.31
C LEU A 228 0.34 4.12 -5.58
N GLU A 229 1.07 3.96 -4.47
CA GLU A 229 1.55 5.05 -3.60
C GLU A 229 2.84 5.70 -4.10
N TYR A 230 3.59 5.09 -5.02
CA TYR A 230 4.92 5.55 -5.40
C TYR A 230 4.96 7.01 -5.88
N SER A 231 5.97 7.73 -5.41
CA SER A 231 6.35 9.04 -5.93
C SER A 231 6.95 8.93 -7.32
N LYS A 232 6.97 10.05 -8.07
CA LYS A 232 7.49 10.06 -9.44
C LYS A 232 8.94 9.57 -9.51
N ASP A 233 9.77 9.88 -8.52
CA ASP A 233 11.21 9.59 -8.53
C ASP A 233 11.57 8.22 -7.90
N THR A 234 10.60 7.49 -7.32
CA THR A 234 10.88 6.26 -6.55
C THR A 234 11.58 5.20 -7.41
N LEU A 235 11.05 4.86 -8.58
CA LEU A 235 11.69 3.86 -9.44
C LEU A 235 13.06 4.31 -9.97
N LYS A 236 13.25 5.60 -10.24
CA LYS A 236 14.57 6.15 -10.60
C LYS A 236 15.57 5.99 -9.45
N THR A 237 15.16 6.29 -8.24
CA THR A 237 15.99 6.14 -7.04
C THR A 237 16.36 4.67 -6.80
N GLU A 238 15.40 3.75 -6.94
CA GLU A 238 15.66 2.31 -6.86
C GLU A 238 16.63 1.85 -7.96
N TYR A 239 16.43 2.27 -9.20
CA TYR A 239 17.31 1.95 -10.32
C TYR A 239 18.74 2.39 -10.05
N LEU A 240 18.95 3.65 -9.70
CA LEU A 240 20.27 4.21 -9.43
C LEU A 240 20.95 3.53 -8.22
N ARG A 241 20.19 3.20 -7.19
CA ARG A 241 20.68 2.44 -6.03
C ARG A 241 21.17 1.06 -6.44
N ASP A 242 20.42 0.34 -7.27
CA ASP A 242 20.73 -1.03 -7.67
C ASP A 242 21.89 -1.06 -8.67
N VAL A 243 21.99 -0.08 -9.58
CA VAL A 243 23.16 0.14 -10.43
C VAL A 243 24.42 0.42 -9.60
N ALA A 244 24.32 1.29 -8.58
CA ALA A 244 25.45 1.61 -7.70
C ALA A 244 25.95 0.39 -6.90
N LYS A 245 25.10 -0.60 -6.65
CA LYS A 245 25.43 -1.89 -6.02
C LYS A 245 25.97 -2.92 -7.01
N GLY A 246 26.06 -2.60 -8.29
CA GLY A 246 26.49 -3.53 -9.34
C GLY A 246 25.51 -4.67 -9.62
N LEU A 247 24.24 -4.49 -9.27
CA LEU A 247 23.22 -5.50 -9.54
C LEU A 247 22.79 -5.47 -11.03
N PRO A 248 22.49 -6.64 -11.61
CA PRO A 248 21.99 -6.72 -12.99
C PRO A 248 20.55 -6.21 -13.04
N ILE A 249 20.40 -4.91 -13.30
CA ILE A 249 19.10 -4.26 -13.42
C ILE A 249 18.99 -3.47 -14.72
N GLU A 250 17.83 -3.54 -15.37
CA GLU A 250 17.49 -2.70 -16.50
C GLU A 250 16.75 -1.45 -16.05
N PRO A 251 16.77 -0.36 -16.85
CA PRO A 251 15.92 0.80 -16.58
C PRO A 251 14.45 0.42 -16.44
N PRO A 252 13.69 1.11 -15.56
CA PRO A 252 12.28 0.79 -15.35
C PRO A 252 11.48 1.00 -16.65
N LYS A 253 10.71 -0.03 -17.05
CA LYS A 253 9.94 -0.05 -18.29
C LYS A 253 8.86 1.04 -18.29
N ASN A 254 8.65 1.72 -19.41
CA ASN A 254 7.60 2.74 -19.62
C ASN A 254 7.66 3.92 -18.63
N TYR A 255 8.79 4.17 -18.03
CA TYR A 255 8.95 5.15 -16.96
C TYR A 255 9.62 6.45 -17.43
N PHE A 256 10.69 6.36 -18.20
CA PHE A 256 11.34 7.52 -18.80
C PHE A 256 10.67 7.90 -20.13
N VAL A 257 10.69 9.19 -20.44
CA VAL A 257 10.15 9.71 -21.71
C VAL A 257 10.98 9.23 -22.89
N ASP A 258 12.31 9.18 -22.71
CA ASP A 258 13.27 8.78 -23.73
C ASP A 258 14.51 8.08 -23.14
N GLU A 259 15.43 7.67 -24.02
CA GLU A 259 16.66 6.96 -23.65
C GLU A 259 17.67 7.81 -22.86
N THR A 260 17.49 9.14 -22.79
CA THR A 260 18.37 10.01 -21.97
C THR A 260 18.12 9.82 -20.47
N MET A 261 16.99 9.25 -20.10
CA MET A 261 16.55 8.99 -18.70
C MET A 261 16.54 10.27 -17.82
N THR A 262 16.38 11.43 -18.45
CA THR A 262 16.35 12.72 -17.75
C THR A 262 14.95 13.09 -17.30
N GLU A 263 13.94 12.79 -18.13
CA GLU A 263 12.54 13.12 -17.90
C GLU A 263 11.72 11.86 -17.59
N ILE A 264 10.84 11.97 -16.58
CA ILE A 264 9.96 10.90 -16.13
C ILE A 264 8.54 11.19 -16.63
N ASN A 265 7.84 10.15 -17.11
CA ASN A 265 6.43 10.21 -17.47
C ASN A 265 5.55 9.69 -16.33
N PRO A 266 5.04 10.56 -15.43
CA PRO A 266 4.29 10.13 -14.23
C PRO A 266 2.80 9.85 -14.55
N ASN A 267 2.54 8.97 -15.49
CA ASN A 267 1.22 8.69 -16.05
C ASN A 267 0.31 7.78 -15.17
N TRP A 268 0.64 7.59 -13.91
CA TRP A 268 -0.16 6.80 -12.94
C TRP A 268 -0.78 7.65 -11.81
N TYR A 269 -0.26 8.83 -11.55
CA TYR A 269 -0.56 9.65 -10.36
C TYR A 269 -2.04 9.95 -10.15
N SER A 270 -2.71 10.48 -11.18
CA SER A 270 -4.12 10.86 -11.07
C SER A 270 -5.02 9.66 -10.81
N THR A 271 -4.77 8.57 -11.54
CA THR A 271 -5.56 7.34 -11.43
C THR A 271 -5.34 6.66 -10.08
N THR A 272 -4.10 6.54 -9.61
CA THR A 272 -3.81 5.91 -8.31
C THR A 272 -4.33 6.75 -7.15
N SER A 273 -4.24 8.07 -7.23
CA SER A 273 -4.85 8.98 -6.24
C SER A 273 -6.37 8.82 -6.20
N LEU A 274 -7.03 8.66 -7.36
CA LEU A 274 -8.46 8.41 -7.44
C LEU A 274 -8.84 7.06 -6.80
N ILE A 275 -8.05 6.01 -7.00
CA ILE A 275 -8.29 4.69 -6.40
C ILE A 275 -8.24 4.77 -4.87
N TYR A 276 -7.24 5.46 -4.29
CA TYR A 276 -7.20 5.68 -2.84
C TYR A 276 -8.38 6.51 -2.33
N SER A 277 -8.78 7.54 -3.07
CA SER A 277 -9.97 8.34 -2.74
C SER A 277 -11.25 7.49 -2.79
N ASN A 278 -11.37 6.59 -3.76
CA ASN A 278 -12.47 5.65 -3.86
C ASN A 278 -12.48 4.65 -2.70
N TRP A 279 -11.31 4.13 -2.31
CA TRP A 279 -11.18 3.27 -1.13
C TRP A 279 -11.67 3.99 0.13
N LEU A 280 -11.17 5.20 0.41
CA LEU A 280 -11.60 6.00 1.55
C LEU A 280 -13.10 6.26 1.54
N ASN A 281 -13.68 6.55 0.38
CA ASN A 281 -15.09 6.86 0.26
C ASN A 281 -15.99 5.64 0.36
N TYR A 282 -15.75 4.60 -0.46
CA TYR A 282 -16.71 3.50 -0.65
C TYR A 282 -16.43 2.28 0.23
N TYR A 283 -15.20 2.05 0.67
CA TYR A 283 -14.80 0.89 1.46
C TYR A 283 -14.47 1.22 2.91
N VAL A 284 -14.34 2.52 3.22
CA VAL A 284 -14.10 3.00 4.57
C VAL A 284 -15.27 3.86 5.04
N TYR A 285 -15.39 5.10 4.57
CA TYR A 285 -16.30 6.09 5.11
C TYR A 285 -17.78 5.70 5.02
N GLN A 286 -18.26 5.24 3.86
CA GLN A 286 -19.67 4.93 3.66
C GLN A 286 -20.15 3.64 4.33
N VAL A 287 -19.24 2.75 4.70
CA VAL A 287 -19.56 1.43 5.25
C VAL A 287 -19.24 1.29 6.73
N THR A 288 -18.35 2.14 7.26
CA THR A 288 -18.03 2.12 8.69
C THR A 288 -19.18 2.71 9.52
N PRO A 289 -19.61 2.04 10.61
CA PRO A 289 -20.60 2.60 11.50
C PRO A 289 -20.09 3.87 12.18
N TYR A 290 -20.97 4.83 12.44
CA TYR A 290 -20.60 6.07 13.16
C TYR A 290 -19.96 5.76 14.51
N ASN A 291 -20.50 4.78 15.22
CA ASN A 291 -19.86 4.23 16.41
C ASN A 291 -18.90 3.10 16.03
N ILE A 292 -17.62 3.40 16.01
CA ILE A 292 -16.55 2.48 15.60
C ILE A 292 -16.49 1.21 16.47
N SER A 293 -17.02 1.23 17.67
CA SER A 293 -17.06 0.04 18.55
C SER A 293 -17.95 -1.08 18.01
N LEU A 294 -18.74 -0.79 16.97
CA LEU A 294 -19.63 -1.76 16.30
C LEU A 294 -18.95 -2.52 15.12
N ILE A 295 -17.70 -2.21 14.82
CA ILE A 295 -16.88 -2.96 13.84
C ILE A 295 -16.60 -4.37 14.34
#